data_6d55bdca05d3d945ca5a5d3a58a94f1b
#
_entry.id   6d55bdca05d3d945ca5a5d3a58a94f1b
#
_cell.length_a   1.000
_cell.length_b   1.000
_cell.length_c   1.000
_cell.angle_alpha   90.00
_cell.angle_beta   90.00
_cell.angle_gamma   90.00
#
_symmetry.space_group_name_H-M   'P 1'
#
loop_
_entity.id
_entity.type
_entity.pdbx_description
1 polymer ?
#
loop_
_entity_poly.entity_id
_entity_poly.type
_entity_poly.pdbx_seq_one_letter_code
_entity_poly.pdbx_strand_id
1 'polypeptide(L)'
;MSVANTDSKTTDATFESVEGRESGWLASLMGRSDRMLTHLENGVILISYSTLIILIGVETIRRAVTGSQAVWGPEVALYAFVWLSWFSMAKHSRFGTHLAFSEVRRKLPEGVQRFLELLDCAFWLTVGIIIIVTSIGVVENQISMGQTVFGTPIPLAAASLAVPVGWGFSMLRIVQRGWMVLFDWPKLKSERVGFVNL
;
A
#
# COMPACT_ATOMS: atom_id res chain seq x y z
N MET A 1 14.37 60.27 -0.85
CA MET A 1 13.94 59.30 0.18
C MET A 1 13.05 58.25 -0.46
N SER A 2 13.65 57.40 -1.38
CA SER A 2 12.86 56.42 -2.14
C SER A 2 13.75 55.27 -2.63
N VAL A 3 14.56 54.65 -1.76
CA VAL A 3 15.41 53.50 -2.11
C VAL A 3 15.11 52.26 -1.26
N ALA A 4 14.36 52.39 -0.15
CA ALA A 4 14.14 51.27 0.80
C ALA A 4 12.96 50.33 0.45
N ASN A 5 12.18 50.59 -0.61
CA ASN A 5 10.96 49.80 -0.92
C ASN A 5 11.12 48.83 -2.09
N THR A 6 12.32 48.77 -2.72
CA THR A 6 12.56 47.83 -3.84
C THR A 6 13.16 46.52 -3.39
N ASP A 7 13.91 46.50 -2.28
CA ASP A 7 14.57 45.30 -1.79
C ASP A 7 13.61 44.29 -1.09
N SER A 8 12.56 44.80 -0.42
CA SER A 8 11.60 43.88 0.23
C SER A 8 10.76 43.11 -0.80
N LYS A 9 10.35 43.74 -1.90
CA LYS A 9 9.56 43.08 -2.97
C LYS A 9 10.35 42.05 -3.76
N THR A 10 11.65 42.25 -3.94
CA THR A 10 12.51 41.26 -4.63
C THR A 10 12.81 40.06 -3.73
N THR A 11 12.93 40.27 -2.42
CA THR A 11 13.15 39.18 -1.47
C THR A 11 11.89 38.34 -1.31
N ASP A 12 10.72 38.93 -1.21
CA ASP A 12 9.43 38.16 -1.13
C ASP A 12 9.17 37.39 -2.43
N ALA A 13 9.42 37.95 -3.59
CA ALA A 13 9.24 37.26 -4.87
C ALA A 13 10.24 36.09 -5.06
N THR A 14 11.44 36.18 -4.51
CA THR A 14 12.39 35.05 -4.52
C THR A 14 12.00 33.95 -3.52
N PHE A 15 11.50 34.28 -2.35
CA PHE A 15 10.98 33.30 -1.40
C PHE A 15 9.76 32.55 -1.96
N GLU A 16 8.77 33.26 -2.52
CA GLU A 16 7.60 32.63 -3.16
C GLU A 16 7.98 31.73 -4.34
N SER A 17 9.00 32.12 -5.13
CA SER A 17 9.45 31.32 -6.28
C SER A 17 10.22 30.06 -5.87
N VAL A 18 10.93 30.08 -4.74
CA VAL A 18 11.65 28.92 -4.18
C VAL A 18 10.66 27.95 -3.53
N GLU A 19 9.71 28.45 -2.75
CA GLU A 19 8.68 27.63 -2.12
C GLU A 19 7.74 26.97 -3.14
N GLY A 20 7.35 27.69 -4.19
CA GLY A 20 6.56 27.16 -5.30
C GLY A 20 7.31 26.11 -6.13
N ARG A 21 8.64 26.22 -6.24
CA ARG A 21 9.48 25.26 -6.96
C ARG A 21 9.73 24.00 -6.14
N GLU A 22 9.92 24.12 -4.83
CA GLU A 22 10.09 22.97 -3.92
C GLU A 22 8.81 22.16 -3.78
N SER A 23 7.65 22.79 -3.68
CA SER A 23 6.37 22.09 -3.67
C SER A 23 6.06 21.38 -4.99
N GLY A 24 6.47 21.96 -6.12
CA GLY A 24 6.26 21.40 -7.45
C GLY A 24 7.07 20.12 -7.74
N TRP A 25 8.34 20.06 -7.35
CA TRP A 25 9.16 18.87 -7.58
C TRP A 25 8.80 17.73 -6.62
N LEU A 26 8.48 18.02 -5.36
CA LEU A 26 7.96 17.02 -4.41
C LEU A 26 6.64 16.43 -4.89
N ALA A 27 5.70 17.26 -5.36
CA ALA A 27 4.45 16.80 -5.93
C ALA A 27 4.65 15.91 -7.18
N SER A 28 5.63 16.25 -8.03
CA SER A 28 5.97 15.47 -9.22
C SER A 28 6.62 14.12 -8.87
N LEU A 29 7.50 14.09 -7.87
CA LEU A 29 8.10 12.86 -7.35
C LEU A 29 7.05 11.95 -6.71
N MET A 30 6.16 12.51 -5.88
CA MET A 30 5.06 11.75 -5.28
C MET A 30 4.12 11.17 -6.33
N GLY A 31 3.78 11.94 -7.38
CA GLY A 31 2.94 11.45 -8.48
C GLY A 31 3.61 10.38 -9.34
N ARG A 32 4.94 10.43 -9.50
CA ARG A 32 5.70 9.39 -10.22
C ARG A 32 5.82 8.11 -9.40
N SER A 33 6.16 8.24 -8.10
CA SER A 33 6.22 7.13 -7.16
C SER A 33 4.85 6.45 -7.01
N ASP A 34 3.78 7.22 -6.97
CA ASP A 34 2.41 6.71 -6.87
C ASP A 34 2.02 5.86 -8.08
N ARG A 35 2.33 6.31 -9.29
CA ARG A 35 2.07 5.53 -10.52
C ARG A 35 2.89 4.23 -10.55
N MET A 36 4.17 4.30 -10.21
CA MET A 36 5.05 3.13 -10.20
C MET A 36 4.57 2.09 -9.17
N LEU A 37 4.25 2.51 -7.95
CA LEU A 37 3.69 1.64 -6.91
C LEU A 37 2.38 1.00 -7.37
N THR A 38 1.48 1.77 -7.99
CA THR A 38 0.19 1.27 -8.50
C THR A 38 0.37 0.21 -9.59
N HIS A 39 1.34 0.41 -10.51
CA HIS A 39 1.62 -0.58 -11.54
C HIS A 39 2.21 -1.87 -10.97
N LEU A 40 3.11 -1.78 -9.98
CA LEU A 40 3.68 -2.94 -9.30
C LEU A 40 2.60 -3.69 -8.52
N GLU A 41 1.79 -3.00 -7.72
CA GLU A 41 0.66 -3.59 -6.99
C GLU A 41 -0.31 -4.31 -7.94
N ASN A 42 -0.74 -3.66 -9.01
CA ASN A 42 -1.64 -4.25 -10.01
C ASN A 42 -1.00 -5.46 -10.70
N GLY A 43 0.29 -5.40 -11.01
CA GLY A 43 1.03 -6.51 -11.62
C GLY A 43 1.04 -7.74 -10.72
N VAL A 44 1.41 -7.58 -9.44
CA VAL A 44 1.41 -8.69 -8.48
C VAL A 44 0.00 -9.24 -8.26
N ILE A 45 -1.00 -8.39 -8.10
CA ILE A 45 -2.41 -8.80 -7.96
C ILE A 45 -2.85 -9.62 -9.17
N LEU A 46 -2.58 -9.13 -10.39
CA LEU A 46 -2.98 -9.82 -11.62
C LEU A 46 -2.29 -11.17 -11.78
N ILE A 47 -0.97 -11.23 -11.54
CA ILE A 47 -0.20 -12.48 -11.60
C ILE A 47 -0.71 -13.48 -10.58
N SER A 48 -0.87 -13.05 -9.32
CA SER A 48 -1.34 -13.92 -8.23
C SER A 48 -2.75 -14.44 -8.51
N TYR A 49 -3.65 -13.57 -8.98
CA TYR A 49 -5.02 -13.93 -9.31
C TYR A 49 -5.08 -14.90 -10.49
N SER A 50 -4.31 -14.65 -11.56
CA SER A 50 -4.24 -15.54 -12.72
C SER A 50 -3.66 -16.91 -12.34
N THR A 51 -2.59 -16.93 -11.53
CA THR A 51 -2.00 -18.17 -11.00
C THR A 51 -3.03 -18.96 -10.21
N LEU A 52 -3.78 -18.32 -9.34
CA LEU A 52 -4.81 -18.95 -8.52
C LEU A 52 -5.92 -19.57 -9.37
N ILE A 53 -6.44 -18.83 -10.36
CA ILE A 53 -7.49 -19.34 -11.25
C ILE A 53 -6.99 -20.53 -12.07
N ILE A 54 -5.81 -20.40 -12.70
CA ILE A 54 -5.23 -21.46 -13.53
C ILE A 54 -4.98 -22.70 -12.68
N LEU A 55 -4.39 -22.55 -11.51
CA LEU A 55 -4.06 -23.66 -10.63
C LEU A 55 -5.30 -24.40 -10.14
N ILE A 56 -6.29 -23.66 -9.67
CA ILE A 56 -7.56 -24.26 -9.21
C ILE A 56 -8.29 -24.93 -10.38
N GLY A 57 -8.31 -24.28 -11.56
CA GLY A 57 -8.95 -24.84 -12.74
C GLY A 57 -8.30 -26.13 -13.19
N VAL A 58 -6.97 -26.14 -13.33
CA VAL A 58 -6.20 -27.34 -13.71
C VAL A 58 -6.38 -28.45 -12.71
N GLU A 59 -6.32 -28.14 -11.41
CA GLU A 59 -6.46 -29.15 -10.37
C GLU A 59 -7.89 -29.73 -10.32
N THR A 60 -8.91 -28.91 -10.57
CA THR A 60 -10.30 -29.36 -10.67
C THR A 60 -10.49 -30.31 -11.84
N ILE A 61 -9.95 -29.98 -13.03
CA ILE A 61 -10.03 -30.84 -14.21
C ILE A 61 -9.26 -32.15 -13.96
N ARG A 62 -8.05 -32.04 -13.41
CA ARG A 62 -7.25 -33.22 -13.08
C ARG A 62 -7.98 -34.16 -12.13
N ARG A 63 -8.56 -33.64 -11.05
CA ARG A 63 -9.34 -34.42 -10.11
C ARG A 63 -10.55 -35.09 -10.75
N ALA A 64 -11.23 -34.41 -11.67
CA ALA A 64 -12.37 -34.96 -12.39
C ALA A 64 -11.98 -36.11 -13.33
N VAL A 65 -10.79 -36.03 -13.96
CA VAL A 65 -10.31 -37.02 -14.92
C VAL A 65 -9.59 -38.20 -14.26
N THR A 66 -8.72 -37.91 -13.29
CA THR A 66 -7.84 -38.93 -12.68
C THR A 66 -8.31 -39.44 -11.33
N GLY A 67 -9.33 -38.80 -10.72
CA GLY A 67 -9.80 -39.11 -9.37
C GLY A 67 -8.80 -38.76 -8.26
N SER A 68 -7.63 -38.17 -8.60
CA SER A 68 -6.56 -37.84 -7.64
C SER A 68 -6.21 -36.36 -7.68
N GLN A 69 -5.86 -35.80 -6.53
CA GLN A 69 -5.43 -34.43 -6.37
C GLN A 69 -3.90 -34.36 -6.27
N ALA A 70 -3.28 -33.29 -6.83
CA ALA A 70 -1.87 -33.04 -6.61
C ALA A 70 -1.63 -32.63 -5.16
N VAL A 71 -0.59 -33.20 -4.56
CA VAL A 71 -0.26 -32.93 -3.14
C VAL A 71 0.16 -31.48 -2.93
N TRP A 72 0.82 -30.88 -3.92
CA TRP A 72 1.32 -29.51 -3.88
C TRP A 72 0.29 -28.44 -4.31
N GLY A 73 -0.79 -28.84 -5.01
CA GLY A 73 -1.77 -27.93 -5.60
C GLY A 73 -2.42 -26.97 -4.60
N PRO A 74 -3.01 -27.47 -3.50
CA PRO A 74 -3.64 -26.60 -2.49
C PRO A 74 -2.69 -25.64 -1.81
N GLU A 75 -1.45 -26.04 -1.53
CA GLU A 75 -0.48 -25.17 -0.89
C GLU A 75 -0.02 -24.03 -1.81
N VAL A 76 0.29 -24.31 -3.06
CA VAL A 76 0.67 -23.27 -4.02
C VAL A 76 -0.49 -22.30 -4.25
N ALA A 77 -1.74 -22.79 -4.30
CA ALA A 77 -2.93 -21.94 -4.37
C ALA A 77 -3.07 -21.04 -3.13
N LEU A 78 -2.82 -21.59 -1.93
CA LEU A 78 -2.85 -20.83 -0.70
C LEU A 78 -1.83 -19.67 -0.73
N TYR A 79 -0.60 -19.93 -1.19
CA TYR A 79 0.43 -18.90 -1.26
C TYR A 79 0.15 -17.83 -2.32
N ALA A 80 -0.39 -18.21 -3.47
CA ALA A 80 -0.88 -17.25 -4.46
C ALA A 80 -1.98 -16.36 -3.87
N PHE A 81 -2.89 -16.94 -3.07
CA PHE A 81 -3.92 -16.20 -2.36
C PHE A 81 -3.34 -15.26 -1.30
N VAL A 82 -2.31 -15.68 -0.56
CA VAL A 82 -1.62 -14.83 0.43
C VAL A 82 -1.00 -13.60 -0.25
N TRP A 83 -0.28 -13.77 -1.36
CA TRP A 83 0.27 -12.66 -2.15
C TRP A 83 -0.83 -11.73 -2.65
N LEU A 84 -1.90 -12.29 -3.22
CA LEU A 84 -3.06 -11.52 -3.67
C LEU A 84 -3.67 -10.67 -2.55
N SER A 85 -3.88 -11.27 -1.37
CA SER A 85 -4.53 -10.64 -0.23
C SER A 85 -3.72 -9.46 0.32
N TRP A 86 -2.41 -9.64 0.52
CA TRP A 86 -1.56 -8.59 1.07
C TRP A 86 -1.36 -7.42 0.12
N PHE A 87 -1.21 -7.67 -1.19
CA PHE A 87 -1.10 -6.59 -2.17
C PHE A 87 -2.45 -5.89 -2.43
N SER A 88 -3.56 -6.61 -2.37
CA SER A 88 -4.90 -5.99 -2.39
C SER A 88 -5.11 -5.07 -1.18
N MET A 89 -4.70 -5.51 0.02
CA MET A 89 -4.72 -4.69 1.22
C MET A 89 -3.86 -3.43 1.07
N ALA A 90 -2.64 -3.55 0.54
CA ALA A 90 -1.75 -2.43 0.29
C ALA A 90 -2.41 -1.38 -0.60
N LYS A 91 -3.05 -1.80 -1.69
CA LYS A 91 -3.79 -0.91 -2.60
C LYS A 91 -4.95 -0.19 -1.89
N HIS A 92 -5.70 -0.87 -1.04
CA HIS A 92 -6.83 -0.27 -0.30
C HIS A 92 -6.37 0.69 0.79
N SER A 93 -5.16 0.52 1.34
CA SER A 93 -4.59 1.43 2.35
C SER A 93 -4.47 2.88 1.86
N ARG A 94 -4.29 3.09 0.56
CA ARG A 94 -4.28 4.42 -0.07
C ARG A 94 -5.58 5.19 0.17
N PHE A 95 -6.72 4.51 0.02
CA PHE A 95 -8.04 5.16 0.07
C PHE A 95 -8.60 5.30 1.48
N GLY A 96 -7.92 4.74 2.49
CA GLY A 96 -8.33 4.79 3.89
C GLY A 96 -9.68 4.13 4.16
N THR A 97 -10.03 3.15 3.36
CA THR A 97 -11.29 2.41 3.47
C THR A 97 -11.29 1.40 4.62
N HIS A 98 -10.17 1.27 5.36
CA HIS A 98 -10.09 0.37 6.51
C HIS A 98 -11.01 0.72 7.67
N LEU A 99 -11.55 1.94 7.71
CA LEU A 99 -12.46 2.37 8.77
C LEU A 99 -13.84 2.69 8.21
N ALA A 100 -14.81 1.86 8.55
CA ALA A 100 -16.23 2.03 8.24
C ALA A 100 -16.86 3.32 8.85
N PHE A 101 -16.08 4.12 9.56
CA PHE A 101 -16.51 5.38 10.20
C PHE A 101 -16.44 6.61 9.30
N SER A 102 -16.26 6.45 7.99
CA SER A 102 -16.20 7.58 7.05
C SER A 102 -17.42 8.49 7.13
N GLU A 103 -18.61 7.92 7.30
CA GLU A 103 -19.86 8.69 7.42
C GLU A 103 -19.95 9.53 8.70
N VAL A 104 -19.53 8.97 9.84
CA VAL A 104 -19.49 9.70 11.12
C VAL A 104 -18.43 10.80 11.05
N ARG A 105 -17.27 10.50 10.48
CA ARG A 105 -16.15 11.43 10.32
C ARG A 105 -16.52 12.64 9.46
N ARG A 106 -17.31 12.46 8.40
CA ARG A 106 -17.78 13.55 7.52
C ARG A 106 -18.64 14.59 8.24
N LYS A 107 -19.30 14.23 9.35
CA LYS A 107 -20.14 15.13 10.16
C LYS A 107 -19.35 15.95 11.18
N LEU A 108 -18.07 15.65 11.40
CA LEU A 108 -17.21 16.32 12.37
C LEU A 108 -16.56 17.58 11.76
N PRO A 109 -16.18 18.58 12.60
CA PRO A 109 -15.42 19.74 12.13
C PRO A 109 -14.07 19.32 11.53
N GLU A 110 -13.58 20.10 10.55
CA GLU A 110 -12.38 19.74 9.77
C GLU A 110 -11.11 19.48 10.62
N GLY A 111 -10.94 20.22 11.72
CA GLY A 111 -9.82 20.03 12.65
C GLY A 111 -9.83 18.63 13.29
N VAL A 112 -11.02 18.17 13.71
CA VAL A 112 -11.20 16.84 14.30
C VAL A 112 -11.00 15.76 13.23
N GLN A 113 -11.47 16.00 12.01
CA GLN A 113 -11.24 15.07 10.90
C GLN A 113 -9.74 14.85 10.64
N ARG A 114 -8.95 15.94 10.56
CA ARG A 114 -7.49 15.85 10.36
C ARG A 114 -6.80 15.13 11.51
N PHE A 115 -7.15 15.44 12.73
CA PHE A 115 -6.58 14.77 13.91
C PHE A 115 -6.84 13.27 13.90
N LEU A 116 -8.08 12.85 13.64
CA LEU A 116 -8.44 11.44 13.54
C LEU A 116 -7.71 10.72 12.40
N GLU A 117 -7.49 11.39 11.24
CA GLU A 117 -6.71 10.84 10.14
C GLU A 117 -5.25 10.60 10.51
N LEU A 118 -4.63 11.55 11.21
CA LEU A 118 -3.24 11.41 11.67
C LEU A 118 -3.10 10.33 12.72
N LEU A 119 -4.05 10.24 13.64
CA LEU A 119 -4.08 9.19 14.66
C LEU A 119 -4.24 7.82 14.01
N ASP A 120 -5.07 7.70 13.00
CA ASP A 120 -5.25 6.50 12.19
C ASP A 120 -3.95 6.10 11.47
N CYS A 121 -3.32 7.05 10.79
CA CYS A 121 -2.01 6.81 10.16
C CYS A 121 -0.95 6.35 11.17
N ALA A 122 -0.87 6.99 12.33
CA ALA A 122 0.09 6.61 13.39
C ALA A 122 -0.17 5.20 13.92
N PHE A 123 -1.44 4.86 14.15
CA PHE A 123 -1.84 3.52 14.59
C PHE A 123 -1.43 2.45 13.57
N TRP A 124 -1.78 2.66 12.29
CA TRP A 124 -1.46 1.71 11.23
C TRP A 124 0.04 1.59 10.97
N LEU A 125 0.81 2.68 11.11
CA LEU A 125 2.28 2.63 11.03
C LEU A 125 2.86 1.80 12.17
N THR A 126 2.37 1.98 13.40
CA THR A 126 2.83 1.21 14.55
C THR A 126 2.55 -0.29 14.37
N VAL A 127 1.32 -0.64 13.99
CA VAL A 127 0.95 -2.03 13.69
C VAL A 127 1.81 -2.60 12.55
N GLY A 128 2.03 -1.81 11.50
CA GLY A 128 2.84 -2.23 10.35
C GLY A 128 4.30 -2.52 10.73
N ILE A 129 4.92 -1.70 11.57
CA ILE A 129 6.29 -1.95 12.06
C ILE A 129 6.34 -3.27 12.83
N ILE A 130 5.39 -3.51 13.75
CA ILE A 130 5.34 -4.74 14.53
C ILE A 130 5.22 -5.96 13.61
N ILE A 131 4.31 -5.91 12.62
CA ILE A 131 4.10 -7.01 11.68
C ILE A 131 5.33 -7.26 10.81
N ILE A 132 5.98 -6.21 10.30
CA ILE A 132 7.19 -6.37 9.49
C ILE A 132 8.30 -7.03 10.29
N VAL A 133 8.58 -6.52 11.50
CA VAL A 133 9.65 -7.06 12.35
C VAL A 133 9.39 -8.53 12.70
N THR A 134 8.18 -8.86 13.12
CA THR A 134 7.81 -10.24 13.45
C THR A 134 7.82 -11.17 12.24
N SER A 135 7.36 -10.68 11.08
CA SER A 135 7.34 -11.48 9.84
C SER A 135 8.73 -11.75 9.28
N ILE A 136 9.67 -10.81 9.41
CA ILE A 136 11.06 -11.03 9.00
C ILE A 136 11.67 -12.16 9.83
N GLY A 137 11.45 -12.18 11.14
CA GLY A 137 11.93 -13.28 12.01
C GLY A 137 11.37 -14.65 11.61
N VAL A 138 10.11 -14.70 11.15
CA VAL A 138 9.52 -15.95 10.61
C VAL A 138 10.23 -16.39 9.32
N VAL A 139 10.47 -15.45 8.39
CA VAL A 139 11.17 -15.73 7.12
C VAL A 139 12.58 -16.22 7.37
N GLU A 140 13.34 -15.56 8.25
CA GLU A 140 14.71 -15.97 8.63
C GLU A 140 14.74 -17.39 9.21
N ASN A 141 13.79 -17.71 10.08
CA ASN A 141 13.66 -19.03 10.67
C ASN A 141 13.36 -20.12 9.61
N GLN A 142 12.47 -19.81 8.66
CA GLN A 142 12.16 -20.73 7.55
C GLN A 142 13.35 -20.96 6.62
N ILE A 143 14.16 -19.92 6.35
CA ILE A 143 15.39 -20.04 5.58
C ILE A 143 16.41 -20.89 6.32
N SER A 144 16.63 -20.63 7.61
CA SER A 144 17.60 -21.35 8.44
C SER A 144 17.27 -22.85 8.58
N MET A 145 15.97 -23.17 8.62
CA MET A 145 15.50 -24.56 8.67
C MET A 145 15.40 -25.23 7.28
N GLY A 146 15.68 -24.52 6.19
CA GLY A 146 15.58 -25.06 4.84
C GLY A 146 14.16 -25.52 4.47
N GLN A 147 13.12 -24.88 5.03
CA GLN A 147 11.73 -25.31 4.81
C GLN A 147 11.29 -25.06 3.38
N THR A 148 10.65 -26.05 2.79
CA THR A 148 10.08 -25.98 1.44
C THR A 148 8.57 -26.17 1.47
N VAL A 149 7.90 -25.66 0.46
CA VAL A 149 6.47 -25.88 0.21
C VAL A 149 6.25 -27.37 -0.06
N PHE A 150 5.29 -27.98 0.61
CA PHE A 150 5.07 -29.42 0.55
C PHE A 150 4.91 -29.92 -0.89
N GLY A 151 5.67 -30.93 -1.24
CA GLY A 151 5.65 -31.53 -2.59
C GLY A 151 6.31 -30.70 -3.70
N THR A 152 7.04 -29.62 -3.35
CA THR A 152 7.78 -28.77 -4.32
C THR A 152 9.17 -28.42 -3.79
N PRO A 153 10.12 -28.04 -4.66
CA PRO A 153 11.42 -27.51 -4.24
C PRO A 153 11.38 -26.02 -3.88
N ILE A 154 10.19 -25.38 -3.84
CA ILE A 154 10.04 -23.95 -3.62
C ILE A 154 10.28 -23.64 -2.14
N PRO A 155 11.18 -22.69 -1.77
CA PRO A 155 11.39 -22.31 -0.38
C PRO A 155 10.10 -21.70 0.21
N LEU A 156 9.71 -22.13 1.41
CA LEU A 156 8.54 -21.62 2.14
C LEU A 156 8.68 -20.12 2.43
N ALA A 157 9.90 -19.66 2.64
CA ALA A 157 10.23 -18.26 2.82
C ALA A 157 9.71 -17.36 1.68
N ALA A 158 9.68 -17.83 0.44
CA ALA A 158 9.17 -17.08 -0.71
C ALA A 158 7.66 -16.78 -0.57
N ALA A 159 6.91 -17.70 0.02
CA ALA A 159 5.50 -17.51 0.32
C ALA A 159 5.30 -16.53 1.48
N SER A 160 6.07 -16.68 2.56
CA SER A 160 5.99 -15.86 3.77
C SER A 160 6.47 -14.43 3.56
N LEU A 161 7.35 -14.18 2.59
CA LEU A 161 7.77 -12.84 2.18
C LEU A 161 6.61 -11.94 1.71
N ALA A 162 5.48 -12.51 1.29
CA ALA A 162 4.30 -11.74 0.92
C ALA A 162 3.84 -10.81 2.05
N VAL A 163 3.99 -11.22 3.32
CA VAL A 163 3.56 -10.45 4.49
C VAL A 163 4.41 -9.19 4.68
N PRO A 164 5.73 -9.27 4.90
CA PRO A 164 6.53 -8.06 5.12
C PRO A 164 6.62 -7.17 3.89
N VAL A 165 6.61 -7.73 2.68
CA VAL A 165 6.61 -6.96 1.43
C VAL A 165 5.27 -6.22 1.26
N GLY A 166 4.14 -6.91 1.40
CA GLY A 166 2.81 -6.28 1.29
C GLY A 166 2.59 -5.19 2.35
N TRP A 167 3.03 -5.42 3.60
CA TRP A 167 3.01 -4.39 4.63
C TRP A 167 3.95 -3.23 4.33
N GLY A 168 5.13 -3.47 3.77
CA GLY A 168 6.02 -2.42 3.31
C GLY A 168 5.34 -1.49 2.30
N PHE A 169 4.65 -2.04 1.31
CA PHE A 169 3.85 -1.26 0.36
C PHE A 169 2.70 -0.50 1.06
N SER A 170 2.00 -1.15 2.00
CA SER A 170 0.95 -0.50 2.79
C SER A 170 1.48 0.68 3.59
N MET A 171 2.63 0.54 4.24
CA MET A 171 3.26 1.62 5.01
C MET A 171 3.65 2.80 4.14
N LEU A 172 4.21 2.55 2.94
CA LEU A 172 4.50 3.63 1.98
C LEU A 172 3.22 4.39 1.60
N ARG A 173 2.12 3.69 1.38
CA ARG A 173 0.82 4.30 1.09
C ARG A 173 0.27 5.11 2.27
N ILE A 174 0.40 4.60 3.50
CA ILE A 174 -0.03 5.30 4.70
C ILE A 174 0.79 6.57 4.93
N VAL A 175 2.10 6.52 4.70
CA VAL A 175 2.98 7.71 4.78
C VAL A 175 2.60 8.73 3.72
N GLN A 176 2.37 8.33 2.46
CA GLN A 176 1.89 9.22 1.41
C GLN A 176 0.57 9.90 1.79
N ARG A 177 -0.36 9.14 2.39
CA ARG A 177 -1.63 9.67 2.88
C ARG A 177 -1.44 10.64 4.03
N GLY A 178 -0.62 10.30 5.04
CA GLY A 178 -0.30 11.18 6.16
C GLY A 178 0.28 12.53 5.68
N TRP A 179 1.14 12.48 4.67
CA TRP A 179 1.66 13.68 4.02
C TRP A 179 0.56 14.53 3.39
N MET A 180 -0.38 13.92 2.64
CA MET A 180 -1.52 14.64 2.06
C MET A 180 -2.45 15.24 3.11
N VAL A 181 -2.61 14.59 4.27
CA VAL A 181 -3.41 15.12 5.38
C VAL A 181 -2.79 16.40 5.96
N LEU A 182 -1.45 16.45 6.03
CA LEU A 182 -0.72 17.58 6.59
C LEU A 182 -0.66 18.77 5.63
N PHE A 183 -0.34 18.51 4.34
CA PHE A 183 0.03 19.56 3.39
C PHE A 183 -0.98 19.77 2.25
N ASP A 184 -1.84 18.80 1.93
CA ASP A 184 -2.74 18.84 0.76
C ASP A 184 -4.15 18.31 1.04
N TRP A 185 -4.74 18.79 2.15
CA TRP A 185 -6.07 18.39 2.60
C TRP A 185 -7.19 18.52 1.55
N PRO A 186 -7.23 19.60 0.70
CA PRO A 186 -8.27 19.73 -0.31
C PRO A 186 -8.23 18.60 -1.35
N LYS A 187 -7.05 18.16 -1.75
CA LYS A 187 -6.85 17.06 -2.71
C LYS A 187 -7.34 15.73 -2.15
N LEU A 188 -7.00 15.42 -0.91
CA LEU A 188 -7.49 14.22 -0.23
C LEU A 188 -9.02 14.17 -0.16
N LYS A 189 -9.66 15.33 0.08
CA LYS A 189 -11.12 15.46 0.13
C LYS A 189 -11.77 15.20 -1.24
N SER A 190 -11.17 15.70 -2.32
CA SER A 190 -11.67 15.49 -3.70
C SER A 190 -11.53 14.03 -4.17
N GLU A 191 -10.43 13.36 -3.85
CA GLU A 191 -10.21 11.95 -4.18
C GLU A 191 -11.24 11.04 -3.50
N ARG A 192 -11.63 11.34 -2.25
CA ARG A 192 -12.66 10.59 -1.52
C ARG A 192 -14.05 10.73 -2.13
N VAL A 193 -14.42 11.93 -2.57
CA VAL A 193 -15.73 12.17 -3.20
C VAL A 193 -15.83 11.42 -4.53
N GLY A 194 -14.76 11.37 -5.31
CA GLY A 194 -14.71 10.60 -6.56
C GLY A 194 -14.93 9.09 -6.38
N PHE A 195 -14.52 8.53 -5.23
CA PHE A 195 -14.66 7.08 -4.97
C PHE A 195 -16.06 6.65 -4.51
N VAL A 196 -16.84 7.58 -3.94
CA VAL A 196 -18.22 7.30 -3.49
C VAL A 196 -19.22 7.34 -4.65
N ASN A 197 -18.84 7.95 -5.78
CA ASN A 197 -19.69 8.11 -6.97
C ASN A 197 -19.41 7.04 -8.06
N LEU A 198 -18.58 6.03 -7.81
CA LEU A 198 -18.34 4.85 -8.64
C LEU A 198 -18.99 3.61 -8.05
#